data_26e7c39e1ec1b80b8cd54decf11ce06a
#
_entry.id   26e7c39e1ec1b80b8cd54decf11ce06a
#
_cell.length_a   1.000
_cell.length_b   1.000
_cell.length_c   1.000
_cell.angle_alpha   90.00
_cell.angle_beta   90.00
_cell.angle_gamma   90.00
#
_symmetry.space_group_name_H-M   'P 1'
#
loop_
_entity.id
_entity.type
_entity.pdbx_description
1 polymer ?
#
loop_
_entity_poly.entity_id
_entity_poly.type
_entity_poly.pdbx_seq_one_letter_code
_entity_poly.pdbx_strand_id
1 'polypeptide(L)'
;MKATKYGYSVQTNLSFDQAVVKATEELKKDGFGILTEIDVKTTMKKKLDLEFRRYVILGACNPHLASRALLAETEIGLLLPCNVIVYENDDSTATVSFLSPKAQFSICGRTDIAPLADEAEALITKIAQRI
;
A
#
# COMPACT_ATOMS: atom_id res chain seq x y z
N MET A 1 7.25 -13.42 1.04
CA MET A 1 7.30 -12.08 0.40
C MET A 1 8.01 -12.18 -0.94
N LYS A 2 7.41 -11.63 -1.95
CA LYS A 2 7.94 -11.68 -3.32
C LYS A 2 8.06 -10.25 -3.86
N ALA A 3 9.22 -9.87 -4.37
CA ALA A 3 9.41 -8.60 -5.05
C ALA A 3 8.72 -8.62 -6.41
N THR A 4 8.05 -7.53 -6.77
CA THR A 4 7.41 -7.31 -8.06
C THR A 4 7.92 -6.00 -8.66
N LYS A 5 7.53 -5.69 -9.89
CA LYS A 5 7.88 -4.39 -10.50
C LYS A 5 7.23 -3.19 -9.79
N TYR A 6 6.18 -3.43 -9.00
CA TYR A 6 5.48 -2.38 -8.26
C TYR A 6 5.92 -2.29 -6.80
N GLY A 7 6.40 -3.38 -6.22
CA GLY A 7 6.73 -3.44 -4.81
C GLY A 7 6.86 -4.85 -4.28
N TYR A 8 6.10 -5.17 -3.25
CA TYR A 8 6.23 -6.45 -2.53
C TYR A 8 4.87 -7.11 -2.36
N SER A 9 4.79 -8.40 -2.68
CA SER A 9 3.55 -9.17 -2.60
C SER A 9 3.73 -10.32 -1.61
N VAL A 10 2.71 -10.54 -0.77
CA VAL A 10 2.68 -11.62 0.22
C VAL A 10 1.41 -12.44 0.04
N GLN A 11 1.56 -13.70 -0.34
CA GLN A 11 0.45 -14.66 -0.29
C GLN A 11 0.29 -15.15 1.14
N THR A 12 -0.93 -15.08 1.67
CA THR A 12 -1.23 -15.49 3.04
C THR A 12 -2.11 -16.72 3.06
N ASN A 13 -2.25 -17.35 4.23
CA ASN A 13 -3.26 -18.37 4.50
C ASN A 13 -4.50 -17.76 5.18
N LEU A 14 -4.56 -16.43 5.28
CA LEU A 14 -5.65 -15.72 5.91
C LEU A 14 -6.82 -15.53 4.94
N SER A 15 -8.04 -15.38 5.47
CA SER A 15 -9.16 -14.90 4.70
C SER A 15 -8.96 -13.44 4.29
N PHE A 16 -9.75 -12.96 3.34
CA PHE A 16 -9.70 -11.56 2.93
C PHE A 16 -9.86 -10.61 4.13
N ASP A 17 -10.88 -10.82 4.96
CA ASP A 17 -11.15 -9.94 6.10
C ASP A 17 -10.01 -9.99 7.13
N GLN A 18 -9.47 -11.17 7.42
CA GLN A 18 -8.33 -11.33 8.32
C GLN A 18 -7.08 -10.63 7.78
N ALA A 19 -6.85 -10.72 6.48
CA ALA A 19 -5.69 -10.10 5.83
C ALA A 19 -5.77 -8.57 5.87
N VAL A 20 -6.95 -7.99 5.69
CA VAL A 20 -7.17 -6.55 5.82
C VAL A 20 -6.83 -6.07 7.23
N VAL A 21 -7.31 -6.79 8.24
CA VAL A 21 -7.01 -6.48 9.65
C VAL A 21 -5.51 -6.60 9.93
N LYS A 22 -4.91 -7.69 9.49
CA LYS A 22 -3.47 -7.94 9.68
C LYS A 22 -2.61 -6.84 9.05
N ALA A 23 -2.90 -6.49 7.80
CA ALA A 23 -2.17 -5.44 7.09
C ALA A 23 -2.30 -4.09 7.81
N THR A 24 -3.51 -3.73 8.21
CA THR A 24 -3.79 -2.49 8.93
C THR A 24 -3.02 -2.41 10.25
N GLU A 25 -3.04 -3.48 11.03
CA GLU A 25 -2.35 -3.54 12.33
C GLU A 25 -0.83 -3.46 12.17
N GLU A 26 -0.27 -4.18 11.21
CA GLU A 26 1.18 -4.19 10.99
C GLU A 26 1.68 -2.85 10.44
N LEU A 27 0.92 -2.21 9.56
CA LEU A 27 1.21 -0.86 9.07
C LEU A 27 1.24 0.15 10.23
N LYS A 28 0.25 0.06 11.11
CA LYS A 28 0.12 0.98 12.26
C LYS A 28 1.32 0.88 13.20
N LYS A 29 1.89 -0.30 13.40
CA LYS A 29 3.07 -0.49 14.27
C LYS A 29 4.26 0.35 13.84
N ASP A 30 4.40 0.63 12.55
CA ASP A 30 5.50 1.43 12.00
C ASP A 30 5.06 2.81 11.52
N GLY A 31 3.95 3.31 12.07
CA GLY A 31 3.51 4.69 11.85
C GLY A 31 2.70 4.94 10.60
N PHE A 32 2.24 3.89 9.90
CA PHE A 32 1.37 4.03 8.73
C PHE A 32 -0.09 3.88 9.14
N GLY A 33 -0.85 4.97 9.06
CA GLY A 33 -2.30 4.94 9.24
C GLY A 33 -3.02 4.77 7.92
N ILE A 34 -4.22 4.18 7.96
CA ILE A 34 -5.07 4.05 6.77
C ILE A 34 -5.95 5.30 6.68
N LEU A 35 -5.76 6.09 5.63
CA LEU A 35 -6.52 7.31 5.39
C LEU A 35 -7.72 7.10 4.49
N THR A 36 -7.59 6.21 3.51
CA THR A 36 -8.63 5.94 2.53
C THR A 36 -8.76 4.45 2.31
N GLU A 37 -9.98 4.05 1.96
CA GLU A 37 -10.28 2.66 1.65
C GLU A 37 -11.22 2.63 0.44
N ILE A 38 -10.81 1.96 -0.63
CA ILE A 38 -11.59 1.81 -1.83
C ILE A 38 -11.96 0.34 -2.00
N ASP A 39 -13.26 0.04 -1.89
CA ASP A 39 -13.80 -1.29 -2.14
C ASP A 39 -14.01 -1.45 -3.65
N VAL A 40 -13.07 -2.10 -4.31
CA VAL A 40 -13.07 -2.26 -5.75
C VAL A 40 -14.22 -3.16 -6.22
N LYS A 41 -14.50 -4.24 -5.49
CA LYS A 41 -15.61 -5.14 -5.81
C LYS A 41 -16.94 -4.38 -5.86
N THR A 42 -17.23 -3.61 -4.81
CA THR A 42 -18.46 -2.82 -4.71
C THR A 42 -18.50 -1.73 -5.78
N THR A 43 -17.38 -1.07 -6.04
CA THR A 43 -17.29 -0.01 -7.05
C THR A 43 -17.56 -0.55 -8.46
N MET A 44 -16.96 -1.69 -8.82
CA MET A 44 -17.17 -2.30 -10.13
C MET A 44 -18.63 -2.73 -10.32
N LYS A 45 -19.24 -3.27 -9.28
CA LYS A 45 -20.66 -3.67 -9.33
C LYS A 45 -21.57 -2.46 -9.50
N LYS A 46 -21.35 -1.41 -8.74
CA LYS A 46 -22.17 -0.17 -8.79
C LYS A 46 -22.03 0.56 -10.12
N LYS A 47 -20.80 0.71 -10.60
CA LYS A 47 -20.50 1.56 -11.77
C LYS A 47 -20.71 0.85 -13.09
N LEU A 48 -20.44 -0.45 -13.17
CA LEU A 48 -20.37 -1.18 -14.43
C LEU A 48 -21.21 -2.46 -14.43
N ASP A 49 -21.88 -2.79 -13.31
CA ASP A 49 -22.54 -4.08 -13.11
C ASP A 49 -21.59 -5.26 -13.39
N LEU A 50 -20.32 -5.08 -13.06
CA LEU A 50 -19.26 -6.06 -13.27
C LEU A 50 -19.00 -6.84 -11.99
N GLU A 51 -19.02 -8.17 -12.08
CA GLU A 51 -18.60 -9.04 -10.98
C GLU A 51 -17.07 -9.04 -10.90
N PHE A 52 -16.53 -8.80 -9.69
CA PHE A 52 -15.10 -8.74 -9.44
C PHE A 52 -14.79 -9.47 -8.15
N ARG A 53 -13.53 -9.92 -8.00
CA ARG A 53 -13.09 -10.55 -6.74
C ARG A 53 -13.13 -9.53 -5.60
N ARG A 54 -13.14 -10.01 -4.36
CA ARG A 54 -12.97 -9.12 -3.21
C ARG A 54 -11.59 -8.47 -3.33
N TYR A 55 -11.57 -7.15 -3.30
CA TYR A 55 -10.38 -6.35 -3.56
C TYR A 55 -10.54 -5.00 -2.89
N VAL A 56 -9.56 -4.60 -2.09
CA VAL A 56 -9.56 -3.30 -1.44
C VAL A 56 -8.22 -2.59 -1.69
N ILE A 57 -8.29 -1.29 -1.91
CA ILE A 57 -7.12 -0.41 -1.97
C ILE A 57 -7.09 0.41 -0.68
N LEU A 58 -6.04 0.23 0.12
CA LEU A 58 -5.83 0.96 1.36
C LEU A 58 -4.82 2.07 1.11
N GLY A 59 -5.22 3.31 1.30
CA GLY A 59 -4.31 4.45 1.21
C GLY A 59 -3.59 4.64 2.54
N ALA A 60 -2.36 4.17 2.64
CA ALA A 60 -1.56 4.24 3.86
C ALA A 60 -0.67 5.48 3.87
N CYS A 61 -0.55 6.11 5.02
CA CYS A 61 0.27 7.31 5.19
C CYS A 61 1.07 7.24 6.49
N ASN A 62 2.38 7.52 6.37
CA ASN A 62 3.23 7.82 7.50
C ASN A 62 3.37 9.34 7.56
N PRO A 63 2.71 10.04 8.51
CA PRO A 63 2.66 11.50 8.50
C PRO A 63 4.04 12.17 8.62
N HIS A 64 4.98 11.54 9.33
CA HIS A 64 6.34 12.08 9.48
C HIS A 64 7.07 12.12 8.12
N LEU A 65 6.99 11.03 7.37
CA LEU A 65 7.61 10.95 6.05
C LEU A 65 6.85 11.79 5.02
N ALA A 66 5.53 11.72 5.02
CA ALA A 66 4.69 12.48 4.09
C ALA A 66 4.86 13.98 4.27
N SER A 67 4.91 14.48 5.51
CA SER A 67 5.10 15.92 5.78
C SER A 67 6.44 16.41 5.26
N ARG A 68 7.52 15.66 5.46
CA ARG A 68 8.85 16.01 4.94
C ARG A 68 8.87 16.09 3.42
N ALA A 69 8.23 15.12 2.75
CA ALA A 69 8.12 15.10 1.30
C ALA A 69 7.31 16.28 0.77
N LEU A 70 6.16 16.55 1.37
CA LEU A 70 5.26 17.65 0.95
C LEU A 70 5.89 19.03 1.19
N LEU A 71 6.66 19.18 2.27
CA LEU A 71 7.38 20.45 2.53
C LEU A 71 8.51 20.68 1.54
N ALA A 72 9.13 19.60 1.03
CA ALA A 72 10.17 19.70 0.02
C ALA A 72 9.59 19.93 -1.39
N GLU A 73 8.44 19.32 -1.69
CA GLU A 73 7.83 19.35 -3.01
C GLU A 73 6.30 19.32 -2.88
N THR A 74 5.64 20.46 -3.07
CA THR A 74 4.18 20.57 -2.94
C THR A 74 3.42 19.62 -3.85
N GLU A 75 3.90 19.43 -5.08
CA GLU A 75 3.23 18.58 -6.09
C GLU A 75 3.38 17.09 -5.85
N ILE A 76 4.18 16.69 -4.88
CA ILE A 76 4.38 15.27 -4.57
C ILE A 76 3.09 14.60 -4.08
N GLY A 77 2.10 15.39 -3.67
CA GLY A 77 0.77 14.88 -3.34
C GLY A 77 0.13 14.07 -4.45
N LEU A 78 0.51 14.31 -5.70
CA LEU A 78 0.07 13.50 -6.84
C LEU A 78 0.53 12.05 -6.74
N LEU A 79 1.59 11.77 -5.98
CA LEU A 79 2.16 10.44 -5.78
C LEU A 79 1.76 9.82 -4.46
N LEU A 80 0.87 10.45 -3.71
CA LEU A 80 0.38 9.98 -2.41
C LEU A 80 -1.09 9.58 -2.52
N PRO A 81 -1.57 8.69 -1.66
CA PRO A 81 -0.88 7.99 -0.57
C PRO A 81 -0.07 6.79 -1.06
N CYS A 82 0.63 6.13 -0.12
CA CYS A 82 1.31 4.86 -0.37
C CYS A 82 0.27 3.75 -0.32
N ASN A 83 -0.06 3.17 -1.46
CA ASN A 83 -1.14 2.20 -1.55
C ASN A 83 -0.69 0.81 -1.11
N VAL A 84 -1.59 0.15 -0.40
CA VAL A 84 -1.52 -1.28 -0.06
C VAL A 84 -2.80 -1.91 -0.55
N ILE A 85 -2.70 -3.02 -1.25
CA ILE A 85 -3.90 -3.73 -1.74
C ILE A 85 -4.03 -5.07 -1.04
N VAL A 86 -5.27 -5.48 -0.84
CA VAL A 86 -5.61 -6.83 -0.38
C VAL A 86 -6.64 -7.38 -1.34
N TYR A 87 -6.42 -8.59 -1.83
CA TYR A 87 -7.40 -9.25 -2.70
C TYR A 87 -7.53 -10.72 -2.38
N GLU A 88 -8.71 -11.25 -2.67
CA GLU A 88 -9.02 -12.66 -2.46
C GLU A 88 -8.50 -13.49 -3.65
N ASN A 89 -7.77 -14.55 -3.33
CA ASN A 89 -7.31 -15.54 -4.31
C ASN A 89 -8.43 -16.53 -4.63
N ASP A 90 -8.24 -17.34 -5.66
CA ASP A 90 -9.25 -18.32 -6.09
C ASP A 90 -9.50 -19.40 -5.02
N ASP A 91 -8.53 -19.67 -4.14
CA ASP A 91 -8.66 -20.62 -3.04
C ASP A 91 -9.24 -20.01 -1.75
N SER A 92 -9.79 -18.80 -1.83
CA SER A 92 -10.36 -18.05 -0.71
C SER A 92 -9.35 -17.54 0.32
N THR A 93 -8.05 -17.71 0.09
CA THR A 93 -7.02 -17.02 0.85
C THR A 93 -6.82 -15.61 0.29
N ALA A 94 -5.99 -14.82 0.93
CA ALA A 94 -5.76 -13.44 0.49
C ALA A 94 -4.29 -13.17 0.20
N THR A 95 -4.06 -12.27 -0.76
CA THR A 95 -2.76 -11.69 -1.06
C THR A 95 -2.76 -10.24 -0.60
N VAL A 96 -1.67 -9.83 0.05
CA VAL A 96 -1.41 -8.44 0.44
C VAL A 96 -0.22 -7.94 -0.37
N SER A 97 -0.36 -6.80 -1.04
CA SER A 97 0.73 -6.22 -1.83
C SER A 97 0.95 -4.76 -1.44
N PHE A 98 2.22 -4.39 -1.36
CA PHE A 98 2.67 -3.08 -0.93
C PHE A 98 3.39 -2.38 -2.08
N LEU A 99 3.04 -1.13 -2.32
CA LEU A 99 3.77 -0.30 -3.27
C LEU A 99 5.18 0.00 -2.72
N SER A 100 6.21 -0.12 -3.57
CA SER A 100 7.56 0.31 -3.22
C SER A 100 7.62 1.84 -3.19
N PRO A 101 7.95 2.47 -2.05
CA PRO A 101 8.16 3.92 -2.01
C PRO A 101 9.25 4.41 -2.96
N LYS A 102 10.29 3.63 -3.18
CA LYS A 102 11.33 3.97 -4.17
C LYS A 102 10.75 4.03 -5.59
N ALA A 103 9.92 3.05 -5.94
CA ALA A 103 9.24 3.05 -7.25
C ALA A 103 8.26 4.22 -7.35
N GLN A 104 7.52 4.49 -6.28
CA GLN A 104 6.53 5.57 -6.20
C GLN A 104 7.17 6.94 -6.44
N PHE A 105 8.31 7.21 -5.80
CA PHE A 105 8.98 8.50 -5.86
C PHE A 105 10.05 8.62 -6.95
N SER A 106 10.30 7.56 -7.72
CA SER A 106 11.32 7.57 -8.78
C SER A 106 11.10 8.65 -9.82
N ILE A 107 9.83 8.99 -10.08
CA ILE A 107 9.48 10.00 -11.08
C ILE A 107 9.86 11.44 -10.64
N CYS A 108 10.04 11.69 -9.34
CA CYS A 108 10.45 13.02 -8.86
C CYS A 108 11.85 13.43 -9.35
N GLY A 109 12.77 12.49 -9.44
CA GLY A 109 14.16 12.76 -9.82
C GLY A 109 14.92 13.67 -8.85
N ARG A 110 14.41 13.87 -7.62
CA ARG A 110 15.02 14.78 -6.64
C ARG A 110 15.90 14.01 -5.67
N THR A 111 17.14 14.50 -5.50
CA THR A 111 18.12 13.89 -4.60
C THR A 111 17.78 14.11 -3.12
N ASP A 112 17.03 15.17 -2.79
CA ASP A 112 16.59 15.46 -1.42
C ASP A 112 15.37 14.61 -0.98
N ILE A 113 14.65 14.03 -1.94
CA ILE A 113 13.51 13.11 -1.68
C ILE A 113 13.99 11.65 -1.58
N ALA A 114 15.07 11.28 -2.25
CA ALA A 114 15.58 9.91 -2.28
C ALA A 114 15.80 9.31 -0.87
N PRO A 115 16.37 10.02 0.13
CA PRO A 115 16.51 9.47 1.47
C PRO A 115 15.17 9.16 2.15
N LEU A 116 14.12 9.94 1.87
CA LEU A 116 12.78 9.69 2.40
C LEU A 116 12.18 8.41 1.81
N ALA A 117 12.37 8.21 0.50
CA ALA A 117 11.95 7.00 -0.19
C ALA A 117 12.67 5.77 0.36
N ASP A 118 13.97 5.87 0.62
CA ASP A 118 14.78 4.79 1.20
C ASP A 118 14.29 4.43 2.62
N GLU A 119 14.00 5.42 3.43
CA GLU A 119 13.49 5.23 4.80
C GLU A 119 12.12 4.55 4.78
N ALA A 120 11.22 5.01 3.92
CA ALA A 120 9.90 4.41 3.75
C ALA A 120 10.00 2.97 3.20
N GLU A 121 10.91 2.73 2.25
CA GLU A 121 11.16 1.40 1.68
C GLU A 121 11.55 0.40 2.76
N ALA A 122 12.46 0.78 3.65
CA ALA A 122 12.90 -0.06 4.75
C ALA A 122 11.74 -0.44 5.67
N LEU A 123 10.87 0.52 5.98
CA LEU A 123 9.68 0.27 6.80
C LEU A 123 8.68 -0.65 6.09
N ILE A 124 8.39 -0.42 4.84
CA ILE A 124 7.45 -1.24 4.05
C ILE A 124 7.96 -2.67 3.93
N THR A 125 9.25 -2.86 3.65
CA THR A 125 9.86 -4.19 3.57
C THR A 125 9.72 -4.94 4.90
N LYS A 126 9.99 -4.28 5.99
CA LYS A 126 9.85 -4.82 7.35
C LYS A 126 8.39 -5.23 7.64
N ILE A 127 7.44 -4.36 7.28
CA ILE A 127 6.01 -4.65 7.45
C ILE A 127 5.60 -5.86 6.62
N ALA A 128 5.98 -5.89 5.35
CA ALA A 128 5.66 -7.01 4.45
C ALA A 128 6.17 -8.35 4.99
N GLN A 129 7.34 -8.37 5.61
CA GLN A 129 7.92 -9.57 6.22
C GLN A 129 7.13 -10.08 7.42
N ARG A 130 6.30 -9.25 8.04
CA ARG A 130 5.47 -9.63 9.19
C ARG A 130 4.07 -10.07 8.83
N ILE A 131 3.68 -9.99 7.56
CA ILE A 131 2.33 -10.40 7.10
C ILE A 131 2.19 -11.96 7.05
#